data_5d5d6f67ab6f230972cd68729a000c66
#
_entry.id   5d5d6f67ab6f230972cd68729a000c66
#
_cell.length_a   1.000
_cell.length_b   1.000
_cell.length_c   1.000
_cell.angle_alpha   90.00
_cell.angle_beta   90.00
_cell.angle_gamma   90.00
#
_symmetry.space_group_name_H-M   'P 1'
#
loop_
_entity.id
_entity.type
_entity.pdbx_description
1 polymer ?
#
loop_
_entity_poly.entity_id
_entity_poly.type
_entity_poly.pdbx_seq_one_letter_code
_entity_poly.pdbx_strand_id
1 'polypeptide(L)'
;ITGHEHPGKPSEALDFSVIAKEEGTLVFMMGLRSLGNICDKLKKNGKYEGTPVAVVSKGMTAKQKTVFGNLLTIEDEVKKNKIEAPAIIVVGDVVEVGLHINEWQIKNDKNPLSGKRILVTGSRNMAFCLEEEFDKYGAETIAISLVETIPDYSSCDDKLNEIEKYSWLVFTSANGVNIFFD
;
A
#
# COMPACT_ATOMS: atom_id res chain seq x y z
N ILE A 1 -13.73 -12.08 1.22
CA ILE A 1 -13.77 -13.50 0.86
C ILE A 1 -12.36 -13.97 0.56
N THR A 2 -11.92 -15.10 1.11
CA THR A 2 -10.61 -15.69 0.81
C THR A 2 -10.76 -16.66 -0.37
N GLY A 3 -10.13 -16.32 -1.50
CA GLY A 3 -10.21 -17.10 -2.75
C GLY A 3 -9.27 -18.31 -2.83
N HIS A 4 -8.52 -18.60 -1.75
CA HIS A 4 -7.62 -19.75 -1.68
C HIS A 4 -8.18 -20.80 -0.72
N GLU A 5 -8.41 -22.00 -1.23
CA GLU A 5 -8.82 -23.16 -0.43
C GLU A 5 -7.60 -24.09 -0.22
N HIS A 6 -7.48 -24.62 0.99
CA HIS A 6 -6.41 -25.56 1.31
C HIS A 6 -6.62 -26.89 0.54
N PRO A 7 -5.60 -27.41 -0.18
CA PRO A 7 -5.70 -28.70 -0.84
C PRO A 7 -5.93 -29.79 0.23
N GLY A 8 -7.12 -30.35 0.30
CA GLY A 8 -7.47 -31.42 1.26
C GLY A 8 -8.67 -31.14 2.16
N LYS A 9 -9.35 -29.98 2.00
CA LYS A 9 -10.66 -29.81 2.63
C LYS A 9 -11.73 -30.59 1.86
N PRO A 10 -12.55 -31.43 2.54
CA PRO A 10 -13.55 -32.29 1.90
C PRO A 10 -14.80 -31.56 1.44
N SER A 11 -14.93 -30.25 1.66
CA SER A 11 -16.05 -29.42 1.19
C SER A 11 -15.54 -28.05 0.76
N GLU A 12 -16.08 -27.49 -0.32
CA GLU A 12 -15.87 -26.11 -0.70
C GLU A 12 -16.27 -25.19 0.46
N ALA A 13 -15.31 -24.40 0.97
CA ALA A 13 -15.55 -23.52 2.10
C ALA A 13 -16.46 -22.33 1.76
N LEU A 14 -16.65 -22.05 0.44
CA LEU A 14 -17.44 -20.94 -0.07
C LEU A 14 -18.71 -21.45 -0.77
N ASP A 15 -19.85 -21.02 -0.27
CA ASP A 15 -21.14 -21.28 -0.93
C ASP A 15 -21.38 -20.24 -2.04
N PHE A 16 -21.00 -20.58 -3.25
CA PHE A 16 -21.20 -19.72 -4.41
C PHE A 16 -22.68 -19.54 -4.79
N SER A 17 -23.60 -20.42 -4.32
CA SER A 17 -25.04 -20.26 -4.56
C SER A 17 -25.60 -19.05 -3.77
N VAL A 18 -24.99 -18.71 -2.65
CA VAL A 18 -25.31 -17.53 -1.85
C VAL A 18 -24.53 -16.32 -2.38
N ILE A 19 -23.21 -16.46 -2.52
CA ILE A 19 -22.30 -15.37 -2.92
C ILE A 19 -22.71 -14.75 -4.27
N ALA A 20 -23.11 -15.56 -5.25
CA ALA A 20 -23.50 -15.07 -6.56
C ALA A 20 -24.76 -14.20 -6.55
N LYS A 21 -25.63 -14.36 -5.56
CA LYS A 21 -26.87 -13.58 -5.40
C LYS A 21 -26.66 -12.24 -4.70
N GLU A 22 -25.51 -12.04 -4.09
CA GLU A 22 -25.20 -10.76 -3.44
C GLU A 22 -25.16 -9.64 -4.48
N GLU A 23 -25.96 -8.58 -4.27
CA GLU A 23 -26.01 -7.40 -5.14
C GLU A 23 -24.87 -6.42 -4.85
N GLY A 24 -24.23 -6.57 -3.70
CA GLY A 24 -23.11 -5.72 -3.27
C GLY A 24 -21.78 -6.07 -3.95
N THR A 25 -20.75 -5.35 -3.52
CA THR A 25 -19.37 -5.58 -3.97
C THR A 25 -18.79 -6.85 -3.37
N LEU A 26 -18.32 -7.76 -4.22
CA LEU A 26 -17.57 -8.94 -3.79
C LEU A 26 -16.07 -8.66 -3.90
N VAL A 27 -15.34 -8.92 -2.82
CA VAL A 27 -13.88 -8.80 -2.80
C VAL A 27 -13.26 -10.15 -2.47
N PHE A 28 -12.45 -10.67 -3.39
CA PHE A 28 -11.71 -11.91 -3.18
C PHE A 28 -10.23 -11.61 -2.97
N MET A 29 -9.73 -12.07 -1.83
CA MET A 29 -8.31 -12.00 -1.48
C MET A 29 -7.64 -13.35 -1.78
N MET A 30 -6.37 -13.34 -2.17
CA MET A 30 -5.59 -14.54 -2.50
C MET A 30 -6.20 -15.41 -3.60
N GLY A 31 -7.09 -14.85 -4.43
CA GLY A 31 -7.86 -15.59 -5.45
C GLY A 31 -7.26 -15.59 -6.85
N LEU A 32 -6.11 -14.94 -7.09
CA LEU A 32 -5.60 -14.72 -8.45
C LEU A 32 -5.37 -16.03 -9.22
N ARG A 33 -4.83 -17.04 -8.56
CA ARG A 33 -4.61 -18.38 -9.18
C ARG A 33 -5.91 -19.12 -9.49
N SER A 34 -6.97 -18.79 -8.78
CA SER A 34 -8.29 -19.39 -8.92
C SER A 34 -9.28 -18.49 -9.66
N LEU A 35 -8.79 -17.40 -10.30
CA LEU A 35 -9.64 -16.37 -10.91
C LEU A 35 -10.67 -16.97 -11.88
N GLY A 36 -10.24 -17.80 -12.83
CA GLY A 36 -11.14 -18.45 -13.80
C GLY A 36 -12.20 -19.28 -13.11
N ASN A 37 -11.82 -20.10 -12.10
CA ASN A 37 -12.75 -20.90 -11.32
C ASN A 37 -13.76 -20.03 -10.53
N ILE A 38 -13.32 -18.92 -9.95
CA ILE A 38 -14.19 -17.96 -9.25
C ILE A 38 -15.21 -17.38 -10.24
N CYS A 39 -14.76 -16.91 -11.40
CA CYS A 39 -15.64 -16.36 -12.44
C CYS A 39 -16.66 -17.40 -12.93
N ASP A 40 -16.21 -18.63 -13.18
CA ASP A 40 -17.10 -19.73 -13.62
C ASP A 40 -18.14 -20.09 -12.58
N LYS A 41 -17.76 -20.19 -11.31
CA LYS A 41 -18.67 -20.47 -10.21
C LYS A 41 -19.71 -19.36 -10.02
N LEU A 42 -19.31 -18.10 -10.10
CA LEU A 42 -20.22 -16.96 -10.04
C LEU A 42 -21.25 -17.00 -11.16
N LYS A 43 -20.81 -17.22 -12.42
CA LYS A 43 -21.69 -17.35 -13.59
C LYS A 43 -22.63 -18.54 -13.47
N LYS A 44 -22.12 -19.73 -13.10
CA LYS A 44 -22.91 -20.95 -12.93
C LYS A 44 -24.01 -20.82 -11.87
N ASN A 45 -23.79 -19.97 -10.86
CA ASN A 45 -24.76 -19.71 -9.79
C ASN A 45 -25.61 -18.46 -10.04
N GLY A 46 -25.64 -17.93 -11.28
CA GLY A 46 -26.61 -16.93 -11.73
C GLY A 46 -26.13 -15.49 -11.70
N LYS A 47 -24.86 -15.21 -11.37
CA LYS A 47 -24.32 -13.86 -11.53
C LYS A 47 -24.20 -13.52 -13.01
N TYR A 48 -24.65 -12.31 -13.37
CA TYR A 48 -24.62 -11.86 -14.76
C TYR A 48 -23.19 -11.86 -15.29
N GLU A 49 -22.98 -12.47 -16.45
CA GLU A 49 -21.65 -12.63 -17.06
C GLU A 49 -20.94 -11.32 -17.41
N GLY A 50 -21.73 -10.26 -17.69
CA GLY A 50 -21.25 -8.90 -17.91
C GLY A 50 -20.91 -8.13 -16.62
N THR A 51 -21.10 -8.72 -15.42
CA THR A 51 -20.78 -8.06 -14.15
C THR A 51 -19.34 -7.56 -14.17
N PRO A 52 -19.09 -6.27 -13.89
CA PRO A 52 -17.76 -5.68 -13.90
C PRO A 52 -16.82 -6.32 -12.88
N VAL A 53 -15.56 -6.50 -13.28
CA VAL A 53 -14.50 -7.05 -12.45
C VAL A 53 -13.23 -6.23 -12.60
N ALA A 54 -12.59 -5.91 -11.48
CA ALA A 54 -11.25 -5.36 -11.44
C ALA A 54 -10.28 -6.29 -10.70
N VAL A 55 -9.05 -6.35 -11.16
CA VAL A 55 -7.97 -7.02 -10.45
C VAL A 55 -6.86 -6.01 -10.18
N VAL A 56 -6.59 -5.77 -8.88
CA VAL A 56 -5.56 -4.84 -8.41
C VAL A 56 -4.40 -5.65 -7.84
N SER A 57 -3.27 -5.60 -8.52
CA SER A 57 -2.02 -6.25 -8.12
C SER A 57 -1.11 -5.25 -7.42
N LYS A 58 -0.45 -5.69 -6.35
CA LYS A 58 0.53 -4.89 -5.58
C LYS A 58 -0.02 -3.51 -5.21
N GLY A 59 -1.29 -3.47 -4.80
CA GLY A 59 -1.98 -2.23 -4.43
C GLY A 59 -1.20 -1.40 -3.41
N MET A 60 -1.30 -0.08 -3.49
CA MET A 60 -0.59 0.90 -2.64
C MET A 60 0.93 0.85 -2.74
N THR A 61 1.48 0.28 -3.82
CA THR A 61 2.93 0.31 -4.08
C THR A 61 3.24 0.95 -5.43
N ALA A 62 4.49 1.37 -5.63
CA ALA A 62 4.99 1.88 -6.90
C ALA A 62 4.85 0.89 -8.08
N LYS A 63 4.56 -0.39 -7.78
CA LYS A 63 4.37 -1.46 -8.77
C LYS A 63 2.90 -1.84 -8.95
N GLN A 64 1.98 -1.04 -8.43
CA GLN A 64 0.56 -1.30 -8.60
C GLN A 64 0.18 -1.40 -10.07
N LYS A 65 -0.59 -2.43 -10.41
CA LYS A 65 -1.24 -2.59 -11.70
C LYS A 65 -2.70 -2.93 -11.48
N THR A 66 -3.57 -2.27 -12.23
CA THR A 66 -5.00 -2.55 -12.20
C THR A 66 -5.45 -2.91 -13.60
N VAL A 67 -6.22 -3.98 -13.73
CA VAL A 67 -6.91 -4.38 -14.96
C VAL A 67 -8.40 -4.45 -14.73
N PHE A 68 -9.16 -4.10 -15.74
CA PHE A 68 -10.61 -4.04 -15.72
C PHE A 68 -11.16 -4.97 -16.80
N GLY A 69 -12.33 -5.51 -16.54
CA GLY A 69 -13.08 -6.37 -17.45
C GLY A 69 -14.42 -6.76 -16.85
N ASN A 70 -14.92 -7.91 -17.24
CA ASN A 70 -16.12 -8.52 -16.67
C ASN A 70 -15.87 -10.02 -16.40
N LEU A 71 -16.86 -10.75 -15.90
CA LEU A 71 -16.68 -12.18 -15.58
C LEU A 71 -16.30 -13.06 -16.79
N LEU A 72 -16.47 -12.58 -18.04
CA LEU A 72 -16.03 -13.29 -19.26
C LEU A 72 -14.60 -12.97 -19.64
N THR A 73 -14.16 -11.71 -19.45
CA THR A 73 -12.94 -11.18 -20.09
C THR A 73 -11.78 -11.00 -19.12
N ILE A 74 -12.04 -10.91 -17.81
CA ILE A 74 -11.02 -10.52 -16.82
C ILE A 74 -9.84 -11.49 -16.77
N GLU A 75 -10.06 -12.78 -17.01
CA GLU A 75 -8.99 -13.77 -16.99
C GLU A 75 -7.97 -13.53 -18.11
N ASP A 76 -8.46 -13.18 -19.29
CA ASP A 76 -7.63 -12.86 -20.45
C ASP A 76 -6.88 -11.54 -20.25
N GLU A 77 -7.54 -10.54 -19.66
CA GLU A 77 -6.90 -9.27 -19.32
C GLU A 77 -5.78 -9.46 -18.29
N VAL A 78 -5.97 -10.31 -17.29
CA VAL A 78 -4.95 -10.65 -16.29
C VAL A 78 -3.74 -11.32 -16.96
N LYS A 79 -3.97 -12.27 -17.87
CA LYS A 79 -2.89 -12.96 -18.63
C LYS A 79 -2.15 -12.00 -19.55
N LYS A 80 -2.88 -11.20 -20.34
CA LYS A 80 -2.35 -10.22 -21.28
C LYS A 80 -1.44 -9.18 -20.61
N ASN A 81 -1.88 -8.68 -19.43
CA ASN A 81 -1.15 -7.65 -18.68
C ASN A 81 -0.11 -8.23 -17.70
N LYS A 82 0.05 -9.56 -17.65
CA LYS A 82 1.00 -10.28 -16.78
C LYS A 82 0.83 -9.85 -15.32
N ILE A 83 -0.42 -9.90 -14.84
CA ILE A 83 -0.74 -9.55 -13.46
C ILE A 83 -0.22 -10.64 -12.53
N GLU A 84 0.46 -10.24 -11.46
CA GLU A 84 1.09 -11.13 -10.49
C GLU A 84 0.51 -10.93 -9.09
N ALA A 85 0.61 -11.96 -8.26
CA ALA A 85 0.32 -11.86 -6.84
C ALA A 85 1.38 -10.98 -6.09
N PRO A 86 1.03 -10.34 -4.98
CA PRO A 86 -0.30 -10.33 -4.37
C PRO A 86 -1.31 -9.48 -5.16
N ALA A 87 -2.55 -9.94 -5.23
CA ALA A 87 -3.63 -9.23 -5.91
C ALA A 87 -4.98 -9.46 -5.20
N ILE A 88 -5.86 -8.48 -5.34
CA ILE A 88 -7.26 -8.57 -4.95
C ILE A 88 -8.14 -8.55 -6.20
N ILE A 89 -9.27 -9.25 -6.13
CA ILE A 89 -10.29 -9.28 -7.19
C ILE A 89 -11.53 -8.60 -6.63
N VAL A 90 -12.03 -7.61 -7.35
CA VAL A 90 -13.24 -6.86 -7.00
C VAL A 90 -14.29 -7.12 -8.07
N VAL A 91 -15.50 -7.54 -7.67
CA VAL A 91 -16.60 -7.87 -8.57
C VAL A 91 -17.83 -7.06 -8.18
N GLY A 92 -18.47 -6.40 -9.13
CA GLY A 92 -19.69 -5.60 -8.95
C GLY A 92 -19.58 -4.21 -9.53
N ASP A 93 -20.67 -3.43 -9.46
CA ASP A 93 -20.81 -2.12 -10.13
C ASP A 93 -19.82 -1.05 -9.62
N VAL A 94 -19.29 -1.21 -8.40
CA VAL A 94 -18.24 -0.33 -7.86
C VAL A 94 -17.00 -0.27 -8.77
N VAL A 95 -16.79 -1.29 -9.61
CA VAL A 95 -15.67 -1.34 -10.54
C VAL A 95 -15.76 -0.25 -11.60
N GLU A 96 -16.96 0.15 -12.01
CA GLU A 96 -17.16 1.27 -12.95
C GLU A 96 -16.70 2.60 -12.33
N VAL A 97 -17.04 2.82 -11.05
CA VAL A 97 -16.56 3.99 -10.31
C VAL A 97 -15.03 3.98 -10.21
N GLY A 98 -14.46 2.80 -9.92
CA GLY A 98 -13.00 2.60 -9.87
C GLY A 98 -12.32 2.89 -11.21
N LEU A 99 -12.94 2.55 -12.33
CA LEU A 99 -12.44 2.85 -13.67
C LEU A 99 -12.36 4.36 -13.92
N HIS A 100 -13.41 5.10 -13.61
CA HIS A 100 -13.43 6.56 -13.74
C HIS A 100 -12.39 7.25 -12.85
N ILE A 101 -12.24 6.79 -11.61
CA ILE A 101 -11.20 7.31 -10.70
C ILE A 101 -9.81 7.05 -11.27
N ASN A 102 -9.55 5.86 -11.76
CA ASN A 102 -8.27 5.49 -12.36
C ASN A 102 -7.94 6.33 -13.60
N GLU A 103 -8.90 6.56 -14.48
CA GLU A 103 -8.73 7.43 -15.64
C GLU A 103 -8.44 8.87 -15.23
N TRP A 104 -9.15 9.37 -14.21
CA TRP A 104 -8.94 10.72 -13.69
C TRP A 104 -7.55 10.85 -13.06
N GLN A 105 -7.10 9.85 -12.29
CA GLN A 105 -5.77 9.82 -11.69
C GLN A 105 -4.68 9.85 -12.76
N ILE A 106 -4.77 9.00 -13.79
CA ILE A 106 -3.79 8.97 -14.88
C ILE A 106 -3.70 10.32 -15.58
N LYS A 107 -4.85 10.99 -15.84
CA LYS A 107 -4.88 12.31 -16.49
C LYS A 107 -4.32 13.43 -15.61
N ASN A 108 -4.46 13.32 -14.30
CA ASN A 108 -4.13 14.38 -13.34
C ASN A 108 -2.92 14.05 -12.46
N ASP A 109 -2.30 12.88 -12.66
CA ASP A 109 -1.10 12.52 -11.90
C ASP A 109 0.07 13.41 -12.33
N LYS A 110 0.22 14.50 -11.57
CA LYS A 110 1.34 15.45 -11.68
C LYS A 110 2.42 15.17 -10.64
N ASN A 111 2.31 14.08 -9.90
CA ASN A 111 3.25 13.76 -8.85
C ASN A 111 4.59 13.32 -9.45
N PRO A 112 5.66 14.11 -9.27
CA PRO A 112 6.94 13.88 -9.95
C PRO A 112 7.63 12.58 -9.52
N LEU A 113 7.23 12.02 -8.36
CA LEU A 113 7.79 10.81 -7.79
C LEU A 113 6.85 9.60 -7.91
N SER A 114 5.73 9.73 -8.64
CA SER A 114 4.80 8.62 -8.88
C SER A 114 5.52 7.40 -9.47
N GLY A 115 5.29 6.23 -8.87
CA GLY A 115 5.95 4.99 -9.26
C GLY A 115 7.43 4.87 -8.86
N LYS A 116 7.98 5.83 -8.11
CA LYS A 116 9.34 5.74 -7.55
C LYS A 116 9.31 5.11 -6.16
N ARG A 117 10.32 4.27 -5.88
CA ARG A 117 10.58 3.75 -4.54
C ARG A 117 11.84 4.40 -3.99
N ILE A 118 11.71 5.02 -2.80
CA ILE A 118 12.78 5.78 -2.15
C ILE A 118 13.09 5.13 -0.80
N LEU A 119 14.35 4.82 -0.56
CA LEU A 119 14.84 4.41 0.75
C LEU A 119 15.43 5.62 1.45
N VAL A 120 14.89 5.97 2.61
CA VAL A 120 15.39 7.05 3.47
C VAL A 120 16.05 6.45 4.69
N THR A 121 17.27 6.88 4.97
CA THR A 121 18.01 6.47 6.16
C THR A 121 18.42 7.70 6.97
N GLY A 122 18.50 7.57 8.30
CA GLY A 122 18.88 8.68 9.17
C GLY A 122 18.47 8.43 10.62
N SER A 123 18.35 9.49 11.39
CA SER A 123 17.69 9.43 12.70
C SER A 123 16.17 9.23 12.49
N ARG A 124 15.51 8.71 13.52
CA ARG A 124 14.08 8.36 13.45
C ARG A 124 13.22 9.55 12.96
N ASN A 125 13.36 10.71 13.61
CA ASN A 125 12.58 11.90 13.28
C ASN A 125 12.84 12.38 11.84
N MET A 126 14.11 12.41 11.41
CA MET A 126 14.47 12.84 10.06
C MET A 126 13.92 11.88 8.99
N ALA A 127 14.04 10.57 9.22
CA ALA A 127 13.57 9.58 8.27
C ALA A 127 12.04 9.65 8.08
N PHE A 128 11.27 9.81 9.15
CA PHE A 128 9.82 9.97 9.08
C PHE A 128 9.40 11.30 8.44
N CYS A 129 10.04 12.42 8.75
CA CYS A 129 9.73 13.70 8.10
C CYS A 129 9.95 13.64 6.57
N LEU A 130 11.05 12.99 6.13
CA LEU A 130 11.32 12.83 4.70
C LEU A 130 10.35 11.83 4.03
N GLU A 131 9.93 10.77 4.73
CA GLU A 131 8.90 9.84 4.26
C GLU A 131 7.60 10.59 3.96
N GLU A 132 7.09 11.36 4.93
CA GLU A 132 5.89 12.17 4.76
C GLU A 132 6.01 13.17 3.60
N GLU A 133 7.19 13.76 3.41
CA GLU A 133 7.40 14.72 2.34
C GLU A 133 7.42 14.04 0.97
N PHE A 134 8.13 12.93 0.80
CA PHE A 134 8.18 12.19 -0.46
C PHE A 134 6.85 11.55 -0.83
N ASP A 135 6.07 11.09 0.15
CA ASP A 135 4.74 10.53 -0.07
C ASP A 135 3.77 11.57 -0.67
N LYS A 136 3.87 12.85 -0.29
CA LYS A 136 3.09 13.95 -0.91
C LYS A 136 3.36 14.07 -2.41
N TYR A 137 4.54 13.68 -2.86
CA TYR A 137 4.91 13.67 -4.29
C TYR A 137 4.69 12.32 -4.97
N GLY A 138 4.01 11.39 -4.31
CA GLY A 138 3.58 10.11 -4.89
C GLY A 138 4.65 9.01 -4.88
N ALA A 139 5.71 9.15 -4.07
CA ALA A 139 6.69 8.09 -3.90
C ALA A 139 6.14 6.94 -3.04
N GLU A 140 6.70 5.74 -3.22
CA GLU A 140 6.65 4.66 -2.23
C GLU A 140 7.90 4.78 -1.37
N THR A 141 7.77 5.38 -0.16
CA THR A 141 8.92 5.63 0.70
C THR A 141 9.08 4.52 1.74
N ILE A 142 10.31 4.16 2.02
CA ILE A 142 10.68 3.21 3.08
C ILE A 142 11.66 3.95 4.00
N ALA A 143 11.21 4.28 5.22
CA ALA A 143 12.04 4.93 6.22
C ALA A 143 12.71 3.89 7.14
N ILE A 144 14.03 3.97 7.27
CA ILE A 144 14.81 3.12 8.18
C ILE A 144 15.67 4.01 9.08
N SER A 145 15.41 3.94 10.38
CA SER A 145 16.26 4.59 11.37
C SER A 145 17.53 3.78 11.59
N LEU A 146 18.66 4.31 11.16
CA LEU A 146 19.99 3.70 11.33
C LEU A 146 20.86 4.45 12.33
N VAL A 147 20.41 5.60 12.83
CA VAL A 147 21.16 6.48 13.74
C VAL A 147 20.31 6.74 14.98
N GLU A 148 20.87 6.47 16.14
CA GLU A 148 20.31 6.80 17.44
C GLU A 148 21.23 7.82 18.12
N THR A 149 20.64 8.86 18.70
CA THR A 149 21.40 9.86 19.49
C THR A 149 21.29 9.48 20.95
N ILE A 150 22.43 9.15 21.56
CA ILE A 150 22.52 8.83 22.98
C ILE A 150 23.16 10.03 23.68
N PRO A 151 22.48 10.70 24.63
CA PRO A 151 23.08 11.77 25.40
C PRO A 151 24.24 11.29 26.24
N ASP A 152 25.37 12.01 26.21
CA ASP A 152 26.48 11.80 27.11
C ASP A 152 26.75 13.10 27.87
N TYR A 153 26.38 13.13 29.12
CA TYR A 153 26.54 14.29 30.01
C TYR A 153 27.90 14.30 30.70
N SER A 154 28.63 13.19 30.73
CA SER A 154 29.85 13.01 31.54
C SER A 154 31.01 13.94 31.15
N SER A 155 31.04 14.39 29.90
CA SER A 155 32.09 15.24 29.36
C SER A 155 31.81 16.75 29.52
N CYS A 156 30.60 17.12 29.97
CA CYS A 156 30.14 18.51 29.97
C CYS A 156 29.99 19.11 31.36
N ASP A 157 29.92 18.30 32.43
CA ASP A 157 29.57 18.75 33.77
C ASP A 157 30.44 19.93 34.28
N ASP A 158 31.74 19.88 34.11
CA ASP A 158 32.63 20.95 34.51
C ASP A 158 32.38 22.27 33.75
N LYS A 159 31.99 22.16 32.45
CA LYS A 159 31.71 23.33 31.60
C LYS A 159 30.34 23.92 31.89
N LEU A 160 29.37 23.08 32.21
CA LEU A 160 28.01 23.52 32.56
C LEU A 160 27.99 24.23 33.90
N ASN A 161 28.80 23.81 34.88
CA ASN A 161 28.96 24.49 36.17
C ASN A 161 29.59 25.89 36.04
N GLU A 162 30.26 26.17 34.92
CA GLU A 162 30.90 27.45 34.62
C GLU A 162 30.22 28.24 33.50
N ILE A 163 28.98 27.89 33.16
CA ILE A 163 28.25 28.44 31.98
C ILE A 163 28.14 29.97 32.01
N GLU A 164 28.05 30.56 33.19
CA GLU A 164 28.00 32.01 33.38
C GLU A 164 29.28 32.76 32.93
N LYS A 165 30.38 32.04 32.76
CA LYS A 165 31.65 32.65 32.26
C LYS A 165 31.63 32.83 30.75
N TYR A 166 30.68 32.27 30.03
CA TYR A 166 30.59 32.34 28.56
C TYR A 166 29.63 33.44 28.13
N SER A 167 30.03 34.24 27.15
CA SER A 167 29.17 35.29 26.57
C SER A 167 28.16 34.76 25.57
N TRP A 168 28.39 33.56 25.01
CA TRP A 168 27.56 32.93 23.99
C TRP A 168 27.48 31.44 24.21
N LEU A 169 26.28 30.89 24.01
CA LEU A 169 26.02 29.45 23.90
C LEU A 169 25.49 29.14 22.48
N VAL A 170 26.21 28.31 21.75
CA VAL A 170 25.87 28.00 20.36
C VAL A 170 25.52 26.52 20.21
N PHE A 171 24.32 26.24 19.73
CA PHE A 171 23.88 24.89 19.40
C PHE A 171 23.99 24.66 17.89
N THR A 172 24.56 23.53 17.48
CA THR A 172 24.75 23.17 16.07
C THR A 172 23.69 22.20 15.56
N SER A 173 22.79 21.72 16.42
CA SER A 173 21.71 20.81 16.07
C SER A 173 20.52 20.96 17.00
N ALA A 174 19.32 20.61 16.51
CA ALA A 174 18.10 20.54 17.32
C ALA A 174 18.23 19.54 18.48
N ASN A 175 18.92 18.40 18.25
CA ASN A 175 19.16 17.41 19.30
C ASN A 175 19.99 18.01 20.44
N GLY A 176 21.00 18.82 20.13
CA GLY A 176 21.80 19.51 21.15
C GLY A 176 20.97 20.46 21.99
N VAL A 177 20.04 21.19 21.41
CA VAL A 177 19.10 22.05 22.15
C VAL A 177 18.24 21.22 23.09
N ASN A 178 17.56 20.18 22.56
CA ASN A 178 16.66 19.34 23.35
C ASN A 178 17.39 18.68 24.52
N ILE A 179 18.57 18.08 24.28
CA ILE A 179 19.35 17.39 25.31
C ILE A 179 19.85 18.37 26.39
N PHE A 180 20.12 19.61 26.00
CA PHE A 180 20.60 20.61 26.95
C PHE A 180 19.51 21.15 27.89
N PHE A 181 18.26 21.20 27.42
CA PHE A 181 17.14 21.78 28.20
C PHE A 181 16.22 20.72 28.84
N ASP A 182 16.42 19.43 28.55
CA ASP A 182 15.75 18.29 29.20
C ASP A 182 16.44 17.92 30.52
#